data_f726e88131bded78ee9f99b52576da24
#
_entry.id   f726e88131bded78ee9f99b52576da24
#
_cell.length_a   1.000
_cell.length_b   1.000
_cell.length_c   1.000
_cell.angle_alpha   90.00
_cell.angle_beta   90.00
_cell.angle_gamma   90.00
#
_symmetry.space_group_name_H-M   'P 1'
#
loop_
_entity.id
_entity.type
_entity.pdbx_description
1 polymer ?
#
loop_
_entity_poly.entity_id
_entity_poly.type
_entity_poly.pdbx_seq_one_letter_code
_entity_poly.pdbx_strand_id
1 'polypeptide(L)'
;YEVLNQDLSGLDLAEDIKEVPTELEAIVSQIQVLTESQQIPPVPQPWLPPLKERIYSTDLRRGDFKEFWSHKNRPLKAVIGYVDIPSQQAQYTLEHDFNEDGNIALFGGPLTGKSTFIQTLTMDLARQFTPNQVNFYLLDFGTNGLLPLRQLPHVADTIMIDDQEKITK
;
A
#
# COMPACT_ATOMS: atom_id res chain seq x y z
N TYR A 1 71.92 -6.36 3.97
CA TYR A 1 70.84 -5.58 3.38
C TYR A 1 69.91 -6.42 2.51
N GLU A 2 70.38 -7.51 1.89
CA GLU A 2 69.57 -8.41 1.07
C GLU A 2 68.73 -9.41 1.87
N VAL A 3 69.15 -9.71 3.12
CA VAL A 3 68.44 -10.68 3.97
C VAL A 3 67.16 -10.12 4.57
N LEU A 4 67.04 -8.81 4.70
CA LEU A 4 65.83 -8.15 5.22
C LEU A 4 64.63 -8.04 4.19
N ASN A 5 64.98 -8.20 2.90
CA ASN A 5 63.91 -8.12 1.85
C ASN A 5 63.34 -9.50 1.47
N GLN A 6 63.96 -10.60 1.87
CA GLN A 6 63.45 -11.94 1.54
C GLN A 6 62.29 -12.38 2.48
N ASP A 7 62.28 -11.93 3.72
CA ASP A 7 61.22 -12.30 4.69
C ASP A 7 59.97 -11.47 4.55
N LEU A 8 60.03 -10.34 3.83
CA LEU A 8 58.87 -9.50 3.58
C LEU A 8 58.14 -9.83 2.28
N SER A 9 58.76 -10.59 1.38
CA SER A 9 58.11 -11.02 0.12
C SER A 9 57.05 -12.09 0.30
N GLY A 10 56.96 -12.70 1.47
CA GLY A 10 55.90 -13.63 1.85
C GLY A 10 54.63 -12.93 2.35
N LEU A 11 54.67 -11.61 2.57
CA LEU A 11 53.51 -10.81 2.99
C LEU A 11 52.70 -10.26 1.81
N ASP A 12 53.18 -10.44 0.57
CA ASP A 12 52.46 -10.05 -0.67
C ASP A 12 51.43 -11.09 -1.15
N LEU A 13 51.31 -12.20 -0.48
CA LEU A 13 50.10 -13.01 -0.57
C LEU A 13 49.12 -12.37 0.40
N ALA A 14 48.40 -11.33 -0.07
CA ALA A 14 47.19 -10.85 0.53
C ALA A 14 46.17 -11.98 0.48
N GLU A 15 46.31 -12.95 1.35
CA GLU A 15 45.11 -13.57 1.94
C GLU A 15 44.36 -12.41 2.56
N ASP A 16 43.11 -12.23 2.14
CA ASP A 16 42.17 -11.29 2.74
C ASP A 16 42.43 -11.20 4.24
N ILE A 17 43.08 -10.12 4.66
CA ILE A 17 43.16 -9.77 6.07
C ILE A 17 41.69 -9.52 6.42
N LYS A 18 41.03 -10.53 6.91
CA LYS A 18 39.73 -10.36 7.57
C LYS A 18 39.98 -9.27 8.59
N GLU A 19 39.43 -8.10 8.35
CA GLU A 19 39.50 -6.99 9.29
C GLU A 19 39.19 -7.57 10.66
N VAL A 20 40.21 -7.58 11.53
CA VAL A 20 40.01 -8.07 12.89
C VAL A 20 39.01 -7.13 13.52
N PRO A 21 37.81 -7.61 13.90
CA PRO A 21 36.78 -6.72 14.43
C PRO A 21 37.33 -5.98 15.66
N THR A 22 36.99 -4.72 15.76
CA THR A 22 37.33 -3.94 16.95
C THR A 22 36.67 -4.58 18.18
N GLU A 23 37.21 -4.32 19.37
CA GLU A 23 36.60 -4.82 20.62
C GLU A 23 35.12 -4.42 20.74
N LEU A 24 34.77 -3.21 20.29
CA LEU A 24 33.37 -2.73 20.24
C LEU A 24 32.51 -3.59 19.32
N GLU A 25 32.98 -3.87 18.11
CA GLU A 25 32.24 -4.69 17.15
C GLU A 25 32.06 -6.12 17.67
N ALA A 26 33.08 -6.68 18.31
CA ALA A 26 33.00 -8.01 18.93
C ALA A 26 31.94 -8.04 20.05
N ILE A 27 31.92 -7.03 20.92
CA ILE A 27 30.94 -6.91 22.02
C ILE A 27 29.52 -6.72 21.44
N VAL A 28 29.34 -5.84 20.44
CA VAL A 28 28.02 -5.60 19.80
C VAL A 28 27.52 -6.89 19.16
N SER A 29 28.37 -7.60 18.42
CA SER A 29 28.01 -8.87 17.80
C SER A 29 27.60 -9.93 18.84
N GLN A 30 28.31 -9.98 19.96
CA GLN A 30 27.98 -10.94 21.02
C GLN A 30 26.65 -10.59 21.71
N ILE A 31 26.36 -9.31 21.93
CA ILE A 31 25.07 -8.87 22.47
C ILE A 31 23.95 -9.24 21.49
N GLN A 32 24.15 -9.06 20.19
CA GLN A 32 23.17 -9.43 19.17
C GLN A 32 22.87 -10.93 19.20
N VAL A 33 23.90 -11.77 19.21
CA VAL A 33 23.73 -13.24 19.32
C VAL A 33 22.99 -13.64 20.60
N LEU A 34 23.31 -13.02 21.72
CA LEU A 34 22.61 -13.28 22.98
C LEU A 34 21.15 -12.86 22.90
N THR A 35 20.85 -11.70 22.33
CA THR A 35 19.49 -11.16 22.15
C THR A 35 18.65 -12.11 21.28
N GLU A 36 19.22 -12.59 20.17
CA GLU A 36 18.56 -13.54 19.28
C GLU A 36 18.34 -14.90 19.97
N SER A 37 19.33 -15.42 20.69
CA SER A 37 19.23 -16.70 21.39
C SER A 37 18.19 -16.71 22.51
N GLN A 38 18.01 -15.56 23.15
CA GLN A 38 17.03 -15.36 24.22
C GLN A 38 15.65 -14.90 23.68
N GLN A 39 15.49 -14.75 22.36
CA GLN A 39 14.28 -14.28 21.72
C GLN A 39 13.77 -12.94 22.27
N ILE A 40 14.68 -12.05 22.67
CA ILE A 40 14.32 -10.73 23.14
C ILE A 40 13.79 -9.91 21.96
N PRO A 41 12.55 -9.38 22.04
CA PRO A 41 12.01 -8.59 20.94
C PRO A 41 12.82 -7.30 20.75
N PRO A 42 13.01 -6.87 19.49
CA PRO A 42 13.71 -5.61 19.24
C PRO A 42 12.97 -4.44 19.89
N VAL A 43 13.75 -3.47 20.34
CA VAL A 43 13.19 -2.24 20.91
C VAL A 43 12.34 -1.54 19.85
N PRO A 44 11.07 -1.17 20.15
CA PRO A 44 10.23 -0.48 19.21
C PRO A 44 10.89 0.84 18.78
N GLN A 45 10.90 1.07 17.46
CA GLN A 45 11.45 2.31 16.92
C GLN A 45 10.57 3.49 17.36
N PRO A 46 11.16 4.65 17.69
CA PRO A 46 10.40 5.83 18.13
C PRO A 46 9.59 6.48 16.99
N TRP A 47 9.75 6.04 15.76
CA TRP A 47 9.00 6.50 14.58
C TRP A 47 8.53 5.31 13.76
N LEU A 48 7.37 5.49 13.14
CA LEU A 48 6.83 4.51 12.20
C LEU A 48 7.65 4.52 10.90
N PRO A 49 7.78 3.36 10.22
CA PRO A 49 8.42 3.31 8.92
C PRO A 49 7.65 4.19 7.91
N PRO A 50 8.33 4.78 6.91
CA PRO A 50 7.66 5.57 5.89
C PRO A 50 6.63 4.72 5.13
N LEU A 51 5.62 5.38 4.56
CA LEU A 51 4.63 4.71 3.74
C LEU A 51 5.30 3.95 2.60
N LYS A 52 4.78 2.78 2.29
CA LYS A 52 5.24 1.98 1.15
C LYS A 52 4.98 2.75 -0.15
N GLU A 53 5.86 2.60 -1.12
CA GLU A 53 5.71 3.21 -2.45
C GLU A 53 4.40 2.80 -3.13
N ARG A 54 3.93 1.59 -2.88
CA ARG A 54 2.67 1.06 -3.38
C ARG A 54 1.85 0.47 -2.25
N ILE A 55 0.63 0.94 -2.12
CA ILE A 55 -0.34 0.50 -1.12
C ILE A 55 -1.59 0.04 -1.87
N TYR A 56 -1.97 -1.21 -1.68
CA TYR A 56 -3.16 -1.76 -2.31
C TYR A 56 -4.36 -1.66 -1.35
N SER A 57 -5.54 -1.40 -1.88
CA SER A 57 -6.78 -1.37 -1.09
C SER A 57 -7.03 -2.69 -0.35
N THR A 58 -6.56 -3.81 -0.90
CA THR A 58 -6.61 -5.13 -0.27
C THR A 58 -5.76 -5.26 0.98
N ASP A 59 -4.67 -4.49 1.08
CA ASP A 59 -3.80 -4.47 2.26
C ASP A 59 -4.44 -3.66 3.39
N LEU A 60 -5.18 -2.62 3.02
CA LEU A 60 -5.84 -1.71 3.96
C LEU A 60 -7.16 -2.29 4.49
N ARG A 61 -7.91 -3.01 3.66
CA ARG A 61 -9.13 -3.72 4.04
C ARG A 61 -8.95 -5.21 3.80
N ARG A 62 -8.50 -5.91 4.83
CA ARG A 62 -8.34 -7.37 4.80
C ARG A 62 -9.70 -8.05 4.96
N GLY A 63 -9.89 -9.16 4.29
CA GLY A 63 -11.08 -9.99 4.35
C GLY A 63 -11.47 -10.55 2.99
N ASP A 64 -12.25 -11.63 2.99
CA ASP A 64 -12.81 -12.21 1.79
C ASP A 64 -14.15 -11.52 1.45
N PHE A 65 -14.45 -11.32 0.16
CA PHE A 65 -15.73 -10.77 -0.28
C PHE A 65 -16.93 -11.62 0.16
N LYS A 66 -16.77 -12.94 0.33
CA LYS A 66 -17.82 -13.82 0.86
C LYS A 66 -18.19 -13.48 2.29
N GLU A 67 -17.18 -13.17 3.12
CA GLU A 67 -17.38 -12.70 4.48
C GLU A 67 -18.08 -11.34 4.49
N PHE A 68 -17.60 -10.41 3.68
CA PHE A 68 -18.20 -9.07 3.59
C PHE A 68 -19.66 -9.13 3.13
N TRP A 69 -19.98 -9.93 2.15
CA TRP A 69 -21.33 -10.06 1.59
C TRP A 69 -22.33 -10.76 2.53
N SER A 70 -21.83 -11.47 3.54
CA SER A 70 -22.69 -12.08 4.56
C SER A 70 -23.30 -11.07 5.54
N HIS A 71 -22.68 -9.89 5.68
CA HIS A 71 -23.09 -8.84 6.60
C HIS A 71 -24.10 -7.90 5.94
N LYS A 72 -25.31 -7.79 6.50
CA LYS A 72 -26.39 -7.00 5.89
C LYS A 72 -26.38 -5.51 6.23
N ASN A 73 -25.84 -5.13 7.38
CA ASN A 73 -25.88 -3.75 7.88
C ASN A 73 -24.47 -3.21 8.06
N ARG A 74 -23.92 -2.61 7.02
CA ARG A 74 -22.63 -1.90 7.05
C ARG A 74 -22.81 -0.45 6.64
N PRO A 75 -22.08 0.49 7.25
CA PRO A 75 -22.00 1.85 6.74
C PRO A 75 -21.36 1.85 5.34
N LEU A 76 -21.84 2.74 4.47
CA LEU A 76 -21.32 2.86 3.10
C LEU A 76 -19.97 3.61 3.11
N LYS A 77 -18.93 2.91 3.55
CA LYS A 77 -17.56 3.45 3.67
C LYS A 77 -16.64 2.86 2.63
N ALA A 78 -15.91 3.72 1.93
CA ALA A 78 -14.87 3.31 1.00
C ALA A 78 -13.49 3.71 1.51
N VAL A 79 -12.51 2.84 1.30
CA VAL A 79 -11.09 3.17 1.53
C VAL A 79 -10.62 4.08 0.41
N ILE A 80 -10.16 5.28 0.78
CA ILE A 80 -9.67 6.29 -0.18
C ILE A 80 -8.17 6.53 -0.06
N GLY A 81 -7.51 6.05 0.99
CA GLY A 81 -6.08 6.23 1.17
C GLY A 81 -5.55 5.64 2.47
N TYR A 82 -4.26 5.90 2.69
CA TYR A 82 -3.56 5.61 3.94
C TYR A 82 -2.81 6.86 4.37
N VAL A 83 -3.01 7.27 5.60
CA VAL A 83 -2.47 8.53 6.14
C VAL A 83 -1.33 8.22 7.08
N ASP A 84 -0.25 8.99 6.95
CA ASP A 84 0.87 9.03 7.88
C ASP A 84 0.91 10.39 8.58
N ILE A 85 0.86 10.39 9.90
CA ILE A 85 0.97 11.58 10.73
C ILE A 85 2.20 11.45 11.62
N PRO A 86 3.39 11.84 11.14
CA PRO A 86 4.64 11.68 11.87
C PRO A 86 4.63 12.37 13.25
N SER A 87 3.96 13.52 13.36
CA SER A 87 3.84 14.26 14.62
C SER A 87 3.07 13.52 15.72
N GLN A 88 2.20 12.58 15.33
CA GLN A 88 1.40 11.75 16.23
C GLN A 88 1.89 10.30 16.29
N GLN A 89 2.93 9.97 15.52
CA GLN A 89 3.41 8.59 15.33
C GLN A 89 2.27 7.62 14.98
N ALA A 90 1.38 8.08 14.11
CA ALA A 90 0.18 7.34 13.73
C ALA A 90 0.08 7.14 12.21
N GLN A 91 -0.28 5.93 11.85
CA GLN A 91 -0.64 5.59 10.47
C GLN A 91 -2.01 4.91 10.49
N TYR A 92 -2.93 5.34 9.65
CA TYR A 92 -4.27 4.76 9.61
C TYR A 92 -4.87 4.80 8.20
N THR A 93 -5.83 3.91 7.99
CA THR A 93 -6.62 3.86 6.76
C THR A 93 -7.59 5.04 6.74
N LEU A 94 -7.53 5.82 5.66
CA LEU A 94 -8.49 6.90 5.41
C LEU A 94 -9.69 6.32 4.68
N GLU A 95 -10.84 6.40 5.33
CA GLU A 95 -12.13 6.00 4.78
C GLU A 95 -13.03 7.22 4.55
N HIS A 96 -13.87 7.15 3.54
CA HIS A 96 -14.93 8.12 3.29
C HIS A 96 -16.28 7.45 3.53
N ASP A 97 -17.12 8.05 4.36
CA ASP A 97 -18.47 7.60 4.66
C ASP A 97 -19.49 8.36 3.82
N PHE A 98 -20.04 7.71 2.80
CA PHE A 98 -21.02 8.34 1.92
C PHE A 98 -22.31 8.76 2.61
N ASN A 99 -22.63 8.20 3.78
CA ASN A 99 -23.81 8.59 4.53
C ASN A 99 -23.59 9.86 5.36
N GLU A 100 -22.37 10.05 5.86
CA GLU A 100 -22.02 11.19 6.73
C GLU A 100 -21.32 12.31 5.97
N ASP A 101 -20.32 11.95 5.14
CA ASP A 101 -19.47 12.91 4.44
C ASP A 101 -20.07 13.38 3.10
N GLY A 102 -21.03 12.61 2.55
CA GLY A 102 -21.72 12.96 1.31
C GLY A 102 -20.90 12.69 0.05
N ASN A 103 -20.87 13.65 -0.88
CA ASN A 103 -20.27 13.48 -2.20
C ASN A 103 -18.78 13.77 -2.22
N ILE A 104 -18.04 13.05 -3.09
CA ILE A 104 -16.63 13.32 -3.37
C ILE A 104 -16.51 14.11 -4.66
N ALA A 105 -15.76 15.21 -4.63
CA ALA A 105 -15.33 15.95 -5.82
C ALA A 105 -13.82 15.78 -6.01
N LEU A 106 -13.40 15.27 -7.17
CA LEU A 106 -12.00 15.00 -7.50
C LEU A 106 -11.53 15.89 -8.64
N PHE A 107 -10.55 16.73 -8.37
CA PHE A 107 -9.98 17.66 -9.33
C PHE A 107 -8.53 17.30 -9.65
N GLY A 108 -8.13 17.48 -10.89
CA GLY A 108 -6.75 17.23 -11.31
C GLY A 108 -6.59 17.28 -12.83
N GLY A 109 -5.37 17.48 -13.29
CA GLY A 109 -5.01 17.44 -14.71
C GLY A 109 -5.14 16.06 -15.35
N PRO A 110 -4.86 15.93 -16.64
CA PRO A 110 -4.74 14.63 -17.29
C PRO A 110 -3.69 13.75 -16.61
N LEU A 111 -3.91 12.43 -16.60
CA LEU A 111 -2.98 11.42 -16.07
C LEU A 111 -2.66 11.52 -14.57
N THR A 112 -3.41 12.30 -13.79
CA THR A 112 -3.20 12.42 -12.33
C THR A 112 -3.85 11.32 -11.50
N GLY A 113 -4.43 10.28 -12.13
CA GLY A 113 -5.00 9.13 -11.44
C GLY A 113 -6.48 9.25 -11.05
N LYS A 114 -7.23 10.26 -11.56
CA LYS A 114 -8.67 10.42 -11.24
C LYS A 114 -9.50 9.18 -11.55
N SER A 115 -9.36 8.63 -12.76
CA SER A 115 -10.09 7.40 -13.14
C SER A 115 -9.65 6.20 -12.32
N THR A 116 -8.36 6.10 -12.00
CA THR A 116 -7.83 5.05 -11.13
C THR A 116 -8.40 5.13 -9.71
N PHE A 117 -8.56 6.36 -9.19
CA PHE A 117 -9.21 6.57 -7.89
C PHE A 117 -10.65 6.07 -7.90
N ILE A 118 -11.44 6.43 -8.93
CA ILE A 118 -12.83 5.98 -9.09
C ILE A 118 -12.88 4.45 -9.22
N GLN A 119 -11.99 3.85 -10.02
CA GLN A 119 -11.89 2.39 -10.13
C GLN A 119 -11.62 1.74 -8.78
N THR A 120 -10.64 2.23 -8.03
CA THR A 120 -10.27 1.69 -6.71
C THR A 120 -11.43 1.80 -5.72
N LEU A 121 -12.10 2.94 -5.68
CA LEU A 121 -13.26 3.19 -4.84
C LEU A 121 -14.43 2.26 -5.19
N THR A 122 -14.75 2.14 -6.48
CA THR A 122 -15.80 1.23 -6.97
C THR A 122 -15.49 -0.22 -6.61
N MET A 123 -14.24 -0.65 -6.79
CA MET A 123 -13.80 -2.00 -6.45
C MET A 123 -13.85 -2.27 -4.94
N ASP A 124 -13.46 -1.30 -4.11
CA ASP A 124 -13.54 -1.45 -2.65
C ASP A 124 -14.99 -1.60 -2.18
N LEU A 125 -15.92 -0.80 -2.72
CA LEU A 125 -17.34 -0.93 -2.42
C LEU A 125 -17.93 -2.25 -2.96
N ALA A 126 -17.59 -2.65 -4.19
CA ALA A 126 -18.08 -3.90 -4.78
C ALA A 126 -17.60 -5.14 -4.00
N ARG A 127 -16.43 -5.06 -3.35
CA ARG A 127 -15.95 -6.14 -2.47
C ARG A 127 -16.74 -6.22 -1.16
N GLN A 128 -17.26 -5.11 -0.67
CA GLN A 128 -17.97 -5.03 0.61
C GLN A 128 -19.45 -5.32 0.51
N PHE A 129 -20.08 -4.95 -0.58
CA PHE A 129 -21.51 -4.98 -0.76
C PHE A 129 -21.92 -5.88 -1.91
N THR A 130 -23.10 -6.49 -1.81
CA THR A 130 -23.67 -7.27 -2.90
C THR A 130 -24.29 -6.35 -3.98
N PRO A 131 -24.52 -6.84 -5.22
CA PRO A 131 -25.23 -6.07 -6.25
C PRO A 131 -26.65 -5.63 -5.87
N ASN A 132 -27.26 -6.30 -4.88
CA ASN A 132 -28.57 -5.90 -4.36
C ASN A 132 -28.50 -4.75 -3.34
N GLN A 133 -27.32 -4.46 -2.81
CA GLN A 133 -27.11 -3.42 -1.81
C GLN A 133 -26.55 -2.13 -2.42
N VAL A 134 -25.66 -2.27 -3.41
CA VAL A 134 -25.00 -1.12 -4.07
C VAL A 134 -24.99 -1.34 -5.58
N ASN A 135 -25.46 -0.34 -6.32
CA ASN A 135 -25.41 -0.30 -7.77
C ASN A 135 -24.64 0.93 -8.24
N PHE A 136 -23.87 0.77 -9.30
CA PHE A 136 -23.11 1.85 -9.91
C PHE A 136 -23.68 2.20 -11.28
N TYR A 137 -23.84 3.48 -11.52
CA TYR A 137 -24.07 4.08 -12.83
C TYR A 137 -22.82 4.88 -13.19
N LEU A 138 -22.08 4.42 -14.18
CA LEU A 138 -20.80 5.02 -14.54
C LEU A 138 -21.00 5.95 -15.75
N LEU A 139 -20.62 7.22 -15.58
CA LEU A 139 -20.64 8.20 -16.66
C LEU A 139 -19.17 8.57 -16.97
N ASP A 140 -18.68 8.15 -18.12
CA ASP A 140 -17.31 8.42 -18.57
C ASP A 140 -17.32 9.25 -19.84
N PHE A 141 -17.21 10.56 -19.70
CA PHE A 141 -17.16 11.50 -20.82
C PHE A 141 -15.72 11.85 -21.22
N GLY A 142 -14.75 11.08 -20.77
CA GLY A 142 -13.33 11.34 -20.97
C GLY A 142 -12.63 10.25 -21.80
N THR A 143 -11.84 9.47 -21.11
CA THR A 143 -10.86 8.57 -21.72
C THR A 143 -11.27 7.10 -21.73
N ASN A 144 -12.54 6.79 -21.49
CA ASN A 144 -13.03 5.42 -21.31
C ASN A 144 -12.31 4.64 -20.19
N GLY A 145 -11.79 5.38 -19.21
CA GLY A 145 -11.03 4.80 -18.11
C GLY A 145 -11.88 3.91 -17.20
N LEU A 146 -13.21 4.10 -17.18
CA LEU A 146 -14.12 3.30 -16.36
C LEU A 146 -14.64 2.04 -17.09
N LEU A 147 -14.32 1.88 -18.39
CA LEU A 147 -14.78 0.75 -19.20
C LEU A 147 -14.49 -0.64 -18.57
N PRO A 148 -13.33 -0.89 -17.93
CA PRO A 148 -13.07 -2.18 -17.28
C PRO A 148 -14.07 -2.56 -16.21
N LEU A 149 -14.70 -1.58 -15.55
CA LEU A 149 -15.69 -1.81 -14.50
C LEU A 149 -17.03 -2.31 -15.03
N ARG A 150 -17.31 -2.16 -16.32
CA ARG A 150 -18.59 -2.56 -16.97
C ARG A 150 -18.94 -4.03 -16.73
N GLN A 151 -17.96 -4.89 -16.51
CA GLN A 151 -18.19 -6.32 -16.28
C GLN A 151 -18.55 -6.65 -14.82
N LEU A 152 -18.49 -5.68 -13.91
CA LEU A 152 -18.89 -5.91 -12.53
C LEU A 152 -20.42 -6.10 -12.45
N PRO A 153 -20.92 -7.09 -11.70
CA PRO A 153 -22.35 -7.31 -11.53
C PRO A 153 -23.06 -6.17 -10.80
N HIS A 154 -22.31 -5.26 -10.18
CA HIS A 154 -22.82 -4.05 -9.50
C HIS A 154 -23.06 -2.88 -10.46
N VAL A 155 -22.50 -2.94 -11.68
CA VAL A 155 -22.62 -1.86 -12.65
C VAL A 155 -23.91 -2.06 -13.45
N ALA A 156 -24.87 -1.18 -13.22
CA ALA A 156 -26.15 -1.22 -13.90
C ALA A 156 -26.03 -0.71 -15.35
N ASP A 157 -25.30 0.37 -15.56
CA ASP A 157 -25.01 0.90 -16.90
C ASP A 157 -23.69 1.71 -16.91
N THR A 158 -23.10 1.78 -18.09
CA THR A 158 -21.92 2.62 -18.37
C THR A 158 -22.25 3.48 -19.58
N ILE A 159 -22.31 4.80 -19.38
CA ILE A 159 -22.65 5.79 -20.38
C ILE A 159 -21.37 6.49 -20.82
N MET A 160 -21.10 6.44 -22.10
CA MET A 160 -19.96 7.09 -22.75
C MET A 160 -20.40 8.39 -23.44
N ILE A 161 -19.45 9.23 -23.84
CA ILE A 161 -19.73 10.50 -24.53
C ILE A 161 -20.53 10.32 -25.81
N ASP A 162 -20.39 9.18 -26.47
CA ASP A 162 -21.09 8.87 -27.74
C ASP A 162 -22.52 8.36 -27.51
N ASP A 163 -22.90 8.04 -26.28
CA ASP A 163 -24.23 7.49 -25.91
C ASP A 163 -25.25 8.62 -25.61
N GLN A 164 -25.31 9.64 -26.46
CA GLN A 164 -26.16 10.83 -26.22
C GLN A 164 -27.64 10.52 -25.97
N GLU A 165 -28.17 9.46 -26.57
CA GLU A 165 -29.56 9.06 -26.36
C GLU A 165 -29.84 8.56 -24.94
N LYS A 166 -28.82 8.04 -24.24
CA LYS A 166 -28.95 7.55 -22.86
C LYS A 166 -28.88 8.69 -21.84
N ILE A 167 -28.24 9.81 -22.19
CA ILE A 167 -28.06 10.95 -21.29
C ILE A 167 -29.39 11.74 -21.13
N THR A 168 -30.28 11.66 -22.13
CA THR A 168 -31.54 12.42 -22.18
C THR A 168 -32.74 11.65 -21.62
N LYS A 169 -32.58 10.40 -21.26
CA LYS A 169 -33.61 9.55 -20.63
C LYS A 169 -33.40 9.47 -19.12
#